data_d70e3720353d33c809bde988997c967d
#
_entry.id   d70e3720353d33c809bde988997c967d
#
_cell.length_a   1.000
_cell.length_b   1.000
_cell.length_c   1.000
_cell.angle_alpha   90.00
_cell.angle_beta   90.00
_cell.angle_gamma   90.00
#
_symmetry.space_group_name_H-M   'P 1'
#
loop_
_entity.id
_entity.type
_entity.pdbx_description
1 polymer ?
#
loop_
_entity_poly.entity_id
_entity_poly.type
_entity_poly.pdbx_seq_one_letter_code
_entity_poly.pdbx_strand_id
1 'polypeptide(L)'
;ERGQEISVKIPVTPDGMRAMKELKKKDVSVTATTVVTQMQALLALELNVDYIAPYYDQMCDIGINGDELINLLAQTIEKERLQTKILAANIKNMEQYRRKPFDHVKPAAFRGDTQDAADRQGCKFF
;
A
#
# COMPACT_ATOMS: atom_id res chain seq x y z
N GLU A 1 -21.63 18.89 7.60
CA GLU A 1 -20.34 18.42 8.13
C GLU A 1 -20.05 17.08 7.49
N ARG A 2 -19.04 17.04 6.61
CA ARG A 2 -18.55 15.77 6.11
C ARG A 2 -17.77 15.13 7.25
N GLY A 3 -18.33 14.09 7.90
CA GLY A 3 -17.60 13.29 8.87
C GLY A 3 -16.29 12.80 8.26
N GLN A 4 -15.18 12.97 8.98
CA GLN A 4 -13.91 12.40 8.55
C GLN A 4 -14.09 10.88 8.50
N GLU A 5 -13.90 10.30 7.33
CA GLU A 5 -13.89 8.86 7.17
C GLU A 5 -12.63 8.32 7.87
N ILE A 6 -12.83 7.71 9.02
CA ILE A 6 -11.75 7.11 9.79
C ILE A 6 -11.55 5.69 9.29
N SER A 7 -10.34 5.40 8.82
CA SER A 7 -9.93 4.05 8.44
C SER A 7 -8.94 3.49 9.44
N VAL A 8 -9.19 2.29 9.95
CA VAL A 8 -8.31 1.61 10.89
C VAL A 8 -7.17 0.94 10.14
N LYS A 9 -5.93 1.31 10.48
CA LYS A 9 -4.73 0.69 9.88
C LYS A 9 -4.35 -0.58 10.63
N ILE A 10 -4.25 -1.68 9.91
CA ILE A 10 -3.91 -2.99 10.47
C ILE A 10 -2.82 -3.63 9.61
N PRO A 11 -1.72 -4.13 10.20
CA PRO A 11 -0.68 -4.82 9.44
C PRO A 11 -1.18 -6.17 8.93
N VAL A 12 -0.71 -6.57 7.73
CA VAL A 12 -1.06 -7.86 7.13
C VAL A 12 -0.21 -8.96 7.78
N THR A 13 -0.71 -9.41 8.90
CA THR A 13 -0.23 -10.55 9.71
C THR A 13 -1.39 -11.52 9.94
N PRO A 14 -1.17 -12.77 10.39
CA PRO A 14 -2.27 -13.69 10.68
C PRO A 14 -3.31 -13.11 11.65
N ASP A 15 -2.88 -12.47 12.73
CA ASP A 15 -3.79 -11.83 13.68
C ASP A 15 -4.42 -10.55 13.11
N GLY A 16 -3.65 -9.76 12.37
CA GLY A 16 -4.16 -8.59 11.67
C GLY A 16 -5.26 -8.94 10.67
N MET A 17 -5.10 -10.01 9.90
CA MET A 17 -6.12 -10.48 8.96
C MET A 17 -7.41 -10.92 9.65
N ARG A 18 -7.31 -11.58 10.81
CA ARG A 18 -8.50 -11.93 11.62
C ARG A 18 -9.22 -10.66 12.08
N ALA A 19 -8.47 -9.66 12.58
CA ALA A 19 -9.02 -8.38 12.99
C ALA A 19 -9.68 -7.63 11.82
N MET A 20 -9.03 -7.57 10.65
CA MET A 20 -9.60 -6.97 9.44
C MET A 20 -10.94 -7.60 9.08
N LYS A 21 -11.01 -8.94 9.09
CA LYS A 21 -12.23 -9.69 8.79
C LYS A 21 -13.38 -9.33 9.74
N GLU A 22 -13.10 -9.25 11.04
CA GLU A 22 -14.10 -8.89 12.04
C GLU A 22 -14.58 -7.43 11.91
N LEU A 23 -13.65 -6.50 11.62
CA LEU A 23 -13.99 -5.09 11.39
C LEU A 23 -14.82 -4.90 10.11
N LYS A 24 -14.50 -5.63 9.04
CA LYS A 24 -15.28 -5.57 7.80
C LYS A 24 -16.71 -6.08 7.99
N LYS A 25 -16.94 -7.08 8.84
CA LYS A 25 -18.30 -7.52 9.21
C LYS A 25 -19.11 -6.44 9.93
N LYS A 26 -18.42 -5.51 10.59
CA LYS A 26 -19.02 -4.37 11.31
C LYS A 26 -19.08 -3.10 10.47
N ASP A 27 -18.80 -3.20 9.17
CA ASP A 27 -18.79 -2.09 8.22
C ASP A 27 -17.80 -0.96 8.61
N VAL A 28 -16.70 -1.32 9.24
CA VAL A 28 -15.60 -0.41 9.58
C VAL A 28 -14.63 -0.32 8.40
N SER A 29 -14.23 0.91 8.03
CA SER A 29 -13.20 1.12 7.01
C SER A 29 -11.84 0.63 7.50
N VAL A 30 -11.16 -0.18 6.67
CA VAL A 30 -9.89 -0.83 6.99
C VAL A 30 -8.83 -0.49 5.97
N THR A 31 -7.63 -0.13 6.45
CA THR A 31 -6.42 0.01 5.65
C THR A 31 -5.45 -1.12 6.00
N ALA A 32 -5.22 -2.03 5.07
CA ALA A 32 -4.17 -3.04 5.20
C ALA A 32 -2.80 -2.39 5.00
N THR A 33 -1.95 -2.45 6.01
CA THR A 33 -0.63 -1.80 6.00
C THR A 33 0.51 -2.82 6.12
N THR A 34 1.75 -2.33 5.98
CA THR A 34 2.97 -3.17 6.03
C THR A 34 2.97 -4.25 4.95
N VAL A 35 2.43 -3.93 3.79
CA VAL A 35 2.41 -4.84 2.64
C VAL A 35 3.73 -4.71 1.90
N VAL A 36 4.50 -5.80 1.88
CA VAL A 36 5.82 -5.87 1.22
C VAL A 36 5.94 -7.04 0.26
N THR A 37 4.97 -7.97 0.26
CA THR A 37 4.96 -9.14 -0.64
C THR A 37 3.65 -9.24 -1.42
N GLN A 38 3.71 -9.91 -2.57
CA GLN A 38 2.53 -10.19 -3.39
C GLN A 38 1.48 -11.01 -2.62
N MET A 39 1.93 -11.98 -1.82
CA MET A 39 1.01 -12.81 -1.03
C MET A 39 0.23 -11.98 -0.02
N GLN A 40 0.90 -11.09 0.72
CA GLN A 40 0.20 -10.18 1.63
C GLN A 40 -0.80 -9.29 0.91
N ALA A 41 -0.41 -8.79 -0.27
CA ALA A 41 -1.27 -7.95 -1.10
C ALA A 41 -2.55 -8.68 -1.53
N LEU A 42 -2.43 -9.90 -2.06
CA LEU A 42 -3.57 -10.70 -2.50
C LEU A 42 -4.50 -11.09 -1.34
N LEU A 43 -3.94 -11.49 -0.20
CA LEU A 43 -4.71 -11.81 1.00
C LEU A 43 -5.52 -10.60 1.52
N ALA A 44 -4.93 -9.40 1.46
CA ALA A 44 -5.64 -8.18 1.84
C ALA A 44 -6.80 -7.88 0.88
N LEU A 45 -6.63 -8.09 -0.42
CA LEU A 45 -7.70 -7.93 -1.41
C LEU A 45 -8.86 -8.91 -1.17
N GLU A 46 -8.56 -10.17 -0.84
CA GLU A 46 -9.57 -11.18 -0.50
C GLU A 46 -10.42 -10.80 0.73
N LEU A 47 -9.86 -10.01 1.65
CA LEU A 47 -10.58 -9.50 2.80
C LEU A 47 -11.44 -8.26 2.50
N ASN A 48 -11.46 -7.79 1.26
CA ASN A 48 -12.21 -6.61 0.84
C ASN A 48 -11.88 -5.35 1.64
N VAL A 49 -10.61 -5.14 1.95
CA VAL A 49 -10.16 -3.93 2.64
C VAL A 49 -10.43 -2.68 1.79
N ASP A 50 -10.69 -1.54 2.43
CA ASP A 50 -10.99 -0.30 1.72
C ASP A 50 -9.74 0.33 1.13
N TYR A 51 -8.61 0.18 1.83
CA TYR A 51 -7.31 0.65 1.39
C TYR A 51 -6.23 -0.41 1.59
N ILE A 52 -5.26 -0.43 0.69
CA ILE A 52 -4.04 -1.23 0.81
C ILE A 52 -2.83 -0.34 0.68
N ALA A 53 -1.89 -0.44 1.62
CA ALA A 53 -0.71 0.41 1.71
C ALA A 53 0.59 -0.38 1.51
N PRO A 54 1.06 -0.55 0.27
CA PRO A 54 2.37 -1.13 -0.01
C PRO A 54 3.49 -0.21 0.49
N TYR A 55 4.48 -0.80 1.15
CA TYR A 55 5.65 -0.10 1.68
C TYR A 55 6.78 -0.15 0.66
N TYR A 56 6.79 0.82 -0.25
CA TYR A 56 7.65 0.84 -1.44
C TYR A 56 9.14 0.75 -1.10
N ASP A 57 9.61 1.59 -0.19
CA ASP A 57 11.02 1.65 0.17
C ASP A 57 11.50 0.34 0.86
N GLN A 58 10.68 -0.24 1.73
CA GLN A 58 11.00 -1.52 2.35
C GLN A 58 11.05 -2.67 1.34
N MET A 59 10.19 -2.66 0.31
CA MET A 59 10.28 -3.62 -0.78
C MET A 59 11.61 -3.50 -1.51
N CYS A 60 12.05 -2.27 -1.80
CA CYS A 60 13.35 -2.01 -2.39
C CYS A 60 14.49 -2.55 -1.52
N ASP A 61 14.46 -2.30 -0.21
CA ASP A 61 15.50 -2.73 0.73
C ASP A 61 15.66 -4.26 0.77
N ILE A 62 14.59 -5.00 0.55
CA ILE A 62 14.61 -6.48 0.53
C ILE A 62 14.64 -7.08 -0.88
N GLY A 63 14.90 -6.26 -1.90
CA GLY A 63 15.05 -6.69 -3.29
C GLY A 63 13.75 -7.08 -4.00
N ILE A 64 12.59 -6.64 -3.49
CA ILE A 64 11.30 -6.83 -4.15
C ILE A 64 11.02 -5.64 -5.07
N ASN A 65 10.58 -5.93 -6.30
CA ASN A 65 10.18 -4.91 -7.25
C ASN A 65 8.82 -4.32 -6.87
N GLY A 66 8.84 -3.14 -6.25
CA GLY A 66 7.64 -2.44 -5.81
C GLY A 66 6.73 -2.03 -6.97
N ASP A 67 7.28 -1.70 -8.13
CA ASP A 67 6.50 -1.34 -9.31
C ASP A 67 5.69 -2.53 -9.82
N GLU A 68 6.28 -3.71 -9.87
CA GLU A 68 5.57 -4.95 -10.26
C GLU A 68 4.44 -5.28 -9.28
N LEU A 69 4.68 -5.13 -7.98
CA LEU A 69 3.66 -5.40 -6.97
C LEU A 69 2.49 -4.42 -7.08
N ILE A 70 2.76 -3.13 -7.25
CA ILE A 70 1.72 -2.10 -7.42
C ILE A 70 0.94 -2.33 -8.72
N ASN A 71 1.64 -2.70 -9.80
CA ASN A 71 1.00 -3.06 -11.08
C ASN A 71 0.07 -4.26 -10.92
N LEU A 72 0.54 -5.32 -10.26
CA LEU A 72 -0.28 -6.51 -9.99
C LEU A 72 -1.54 -6.16 -9.21
N LEU A 73 -1.40 -5.35 -8.15
CA LEU A 73 -2.53 -4.88 -7.35
C LEU A 73 -3.54 -4.10 -8.18
N ALA A 74 -3.07 -3.12 -8.96
CA ALA A 74 -3.94 -2.29 -9.79
C ALA A 74 -4.69 -3.12 -10.83
N GLN A 75 -4.02 -4.03 -11.52
CA GLN A 75 -4.63 -4.93 -12.49
C GLN A 75 -5.65 -5.88 -11.85
N THR A 76 -5.35 -6.41 -10.66
CA THR A 76 -6.26 -7.30 -9.94
C THR A 76 -7.51 -6.55 -9.49
N ILE A 77 -7.35 -5.35 -8.93
CA ILE A 77 -8.47 -4.49 -8.51
C ILE A 77 -9.39 -4.17 -9.69
N GLU A 78 -8.82 -3.81 -10.83
CA GLU A 78 -9.58 -3.50 -12.05
C GLU A 78 -10.29 -4.73 -12.60
N LYS A 79 -9.58 -5.84 -12.76
CA LYS A 79 -10.11 -7.09 -13.30
C LYS A 79 -11.25 -7.65 -12.46
N GLU A 80 -11.07 -7.69 -11.17
CA GLU A 80 -12.06 -8.23 -10.22
C GLU A 80 -13.09 -7.17 -9.76
N ARG A 81 -12.99 -5.94 -10.29
CA ARG A 81 -13.89 -4.81 -9.97
C ARG A 81 -13.98 -4.52 -8.48
N LEU A 82 -12.85 -4.59 -7.78
CA LEU A 82 -12.79 -4.35 -6.34
C LEU A 82 -12.86 -2.84 -6.03
N GLN A 83 -13.40 -2.51 -4.85
CA GLN A 83 -13.49 -1.11 -4.39
C GLN A 83 -12.24 -0.66 -3.62
N THR A 84 -11.28 -1.55 -3.39
CA THR A 84 -10.02 -1.27 -2.70
C THR A 84 -9.21 -0.21 -3.43
N LYS A 85 -8.68 0.76 -2.68
CA LYS A 85 -7.80 1.82 -3.20
C LYS A 85 -6.37 1.60 -2.74
N ILE A 86 -5.42 1.86 -3.63
CA ILE A 86 -4.00 1.73 -3.31
C ILE A 86 -3.49 3.06 -2.74
N LEU A 87 -2.87 2.99 -1.55
CA LEU A 87 -2.16 4.09 -0.90
C LEU A 87 -0.68 3.76 -0.89
N ALA A 88 0.09 4.19 -1.89
CA ALA A 88 1.53 3.99 -1.86
C ALA A 88 2.13 4.69 -0.63
N ALA A 89 2.70 3.90 0.27
CA ALA A 89 3.25 4.37 1.52
C ALA A 89 4.77 4.18 1.54
N ASN A 90 5.43 4.91 2.46
CA ASN A 90 6.87 4.84 2.67
C ASN A 90 7.69 5.17 1.40
N ILE A 91 7.28 6.22 0.69
CA ILE A 91 8.01 6.80 -0.44
C ILE A 91 8.98 7.84 0.15
N LYS A 92 10.29 7.65 -0.01
CA LYS A 92 11.31 8.49 0.61
C LYS A 92 11.95 9.52 -0.33
N ASN A 93 11.79 9.37 -1.64
CA ASN A 93 12.40 10.31 -2.59
C ASN A 93 11.50 10.62 -3.78
N MET A 94 11.85 11.70 -4.51
CA MET A 94 11.09 12.18 -5.65
C MET A 94 11.11 11.22 -6.85
N GLU A 95 12.15 10.42 -6.99
CA GLU A 95 12.24 9.44 -8.06
C GLU A 95 11.21 8.31 -7.84
N GLN A 96 11.12 7.78 -6.61
CA GLN A 96 10.09 6.82 -6.23
C GLN A 96 8.68 7.39 -6.42
N TYR A 97 8.52 8.70 -6.15
CA TYR A 97 7.25 9.39 -6.36
C TYR A 97 6.87 9.51 -7.85
N ARG A 98 7.83 9.79 -8.73
CA ARG A 98 7.60 9.95 -10.18
C ARG A 98 7.36 8.65 -10.91
N ARG A 99 7.87 7.53 -10.40
CA ARG A 99 7.71 6.19 -10.98
C ARG A 99 6.33 5.57 -10.75
N LYS A 100 5.37 6.32 -10.23
CA LYS A 100 4.01 5.81 -10.03
C LYS A 100 3.43 5.30 -11.35
N PRO A 101 3.16 4.01 -11.44
CA PRO A 101 2.70 3.43 -12.69
C PRO A 101 1.23 3.76 -13.02
N PHE A 102 0.47 4.41 -12.13
CA PHE A 102 -0.97 4.62 -12.36
C PHE A 102 -1.53 5.90 -11.75
N ASP A 103 -2.46 6.53 -12.47
CA ASP A 103 -3.26 7.69 -12.04
C ASP A 103 -4.19 7.39 -10.86
N HIS A 104 -4.36 6.12 -10.49
CA HIS A 104 -5.28 5.66 -9.46
C HIS A 104 -4.66 5.51 -8.06
N VAL A 105 -3.34 5.68 -7.93
CA VAL A 105 -2.63 5.58 -6.65
C VAL A 105 -2.66 6.93 -5.96
N LYS A 106 -3.44 7.05 -4.88
CA LYS A 106 -3.39 8.26 -4.03
C LYS A 106 -2.10 8.24 -3.21
N PRO A 107 -1.30 9.32 -3.22
CA PRO A 107 -0.16 9.41 -2.31
C PRO A 107 -0.68 9.47 -0.87
N ALA A 108 -0.19 8.57 -0.02
CA ALA A 108 -0.20 8.85 1.41
C ALA A 108 0.61 10.13 1.63
N ALA A 109 0.14 11.04 2.47
CA ALA A 109 0.74 12.36 2.63
C ALA A 109 2.27 12.25 2.78
N PHE A 110 2.98 12.90 1.86
CA PHE A 110 4.44 12.98 1.86
C PHE A 110 4.87 13.79 3.09
N ARG A 111 5.37 13.14 4.12
CA ARG A 111 6.16 13.82 5.15
C ARG A 111 7.61 13.82 4.70
N GLY A 112 7.96 14.87 3.98
CA GLY A 112 9.34 15.10 3.57
C GLY A 112 10.17 15.64 4.74
N ASP A 113 10.90 14.78 5.41
CA ASP A 113 12.11 15.21 6.10
C ASP A 113 13.24 15.19 5.06
N THR A 114 13.55 16.40 4.57
CA THR A 114 14.31 16.63 3.33
C THR A 114 15.84 16.58 3.51
N GLN A 115 16.38 16.03 4.57
CA GLN A 115 17.82 16.16 4.84
C GLN A 115 18.67 14.90 4.72
N ASP A 116 18.10 13.70 4.61
CA ASP A 116 18.87 12.43 4.50
C ASP A 116 18.71 11.69 3.17
N ALA A 117 18.14 12.32 2.15
CA ALA A 117 17.79 11.65 0.89
C ALA A 117 18.94 11.60 -0.14
N ALA A 118 20.10 12.23 0.13
CA ALA A 118 21.17 12.35 -0.85
C ALA A 118 22.08 11.11 -0.95
N ASP A 119 22.10 10.22 0.04
CA ASP A 119 23.10 9.14 0.13
C ASP A 119 22.56 7.72 -0.02
N ARG A 120 21.26 7.52 -0.22
CA ARG A 120 20.73 6.17 -0.47
C ARG A 120 20.58 5.94 -1.96
N GLN A 121 21.46 5.11 -2.48
CA GLN A 121 21.40 4.61 -3.86
C GLN A 121 19.99 4.11 -4.15
N GLY A 122 19.37 4.61 -5.23
CA GLY A 122 18.03 4.21 -5.65
C GLY A 122 17.92 2.69 -5.80
N CYS A 123 16.72 2.16 -5.64
CA CYS A 123 16.42 0.76 -5.88
C CYS A 123 17.04 0.32 -7.21
N LYS A 124 18.10 -0.48 -7.16
CA LYS A 124 18.66 -1.12 -8.34
C LYS A 124 18.01 -2.49 -8.47
N PHE A 125 17.03 -2.57 -9.33
CA PHE A 125 16.54 -3.87 -9.80
C PHE A 125 17.44 -4.34 -10.93
N PHE A 126 17.99 -5.51 -10.78
CA PHE A 126 18.71 -6.21 -11.84
C PHE A 126 17.75 -7.09 -12.63
#